data_7b0426146c974546c4abeccacdfa2e50
#
_entry.id   7b0426146c974546c4abeccacdfa2e50
#
_cell.length_a   1.000
_cell.length_b   1.000
_cell.length_c   1.000
_cell.angle_alpha   90.00
_cell.angle_beta   90.00
_cell.angle_gamma   90.00
#
_symmetry.space_group_name_H-M   'P 1'
#
loop_
_entity.id
_entity.type
_entity.pdbx_description
1 polymer ?
#
loop_
_entity_poly.entity_id
_entity_poly.type
_entity_poly.pdbx_seq_one_letter_code
_entity_poly.pdbx_strand_id
1 'polypeptide(L)' 'MVKELNIEQLCWQARDIRKAAKELKRKMQEVTDPEERKQMARRMNELFAEASSLRDEAKHRHYLDKSIEREFLSL' A
#
# COMPACT_ATOMS: atom_id res chain seq x y z
N MET A 1 24.51 -1.45 -8.50
CA MET A 1 23.48 -1.91 -9.43
C MET A 1 22.15 -2.02 -8.69
N VAL A 2 21.18 -1.26 -9.13
CA VAL A 2 19.85 -1.32 -8.53
C VAL A 2 19.14 -2.54 -9.08
N LYS A 3 18.80 -3.46 -8.20
CA LYS A 3 18.10 -4.65 -8.59
C LYS A 3 16.61 -4.30 -8.72
N GLU A 4 16.10 -4.43 -9.92
CA GLU A 4 14.68 -4.22 -10.14
C GLU A 4 13.86 -5.28 -9.40
N LEU A 5 12.86 -4.81 -8.66
CA LEU A 5 11.93 -5.71 -8.02
C LEU A 5 11.07 -6.36 -9.10
N ASN A 6 10.85 -7.66 -8.99
CA ASN A 6 9.92 -8.32 -9.89
C ASN A 6 8.48 -7.98 -9.48
N ILE A 7 7.54 -8.32 -10.35
CA ILE A 7 6.12 -7.98 -10.15
C ILE A 7 5.58 -8.56 -8.85
N GLU A 8 5.96 -9.78 -8.54
CA GLU A 8 5.54 -10.45 -7.32
C GLU A 8 6.01 -9.69 -6.08
N GLN A 9 7.26 -9.23 -6.09
CA GLN A 9 7.80 -8.44 -4.98
C GLN A 9 7.09 -7.10 -4.83
N LEU A 10 6.76 -6.46 -5.94
CA LEU A 10 5.99 -5.22 -5.92
C LEU A 10 4.61 -5.44 -5.32
N CYS A 11 3.96 -6.55 -5.68
CA CYS A 11 2.66 -6.93 -5.12
C CYS A 11 2.75 -7.14 -3.61
N TRP A 12 3.75 -7.88 -3.17
CA TRP A 12 3.93 -8.15 -1.74
C TRP A 12 4.19 -6.87 -0.96
N GLN A 13 5.02 -5.98 -1.49
CA GLN A 13 5.29 -4.71 -0.86
C GLN A 13 4.04 -3.84 -0.75
N ALA A 14 3.28 -3.74 -1.84
CA ALA A 14 2.05 -2.98 -1.85
C ALA A 14 1.05 -3.53 -0.84
N ARG A 15 0.95 -4.83 -0.75
CA ARG A 15 0.07 -5.50 0.20
C ARG A 15 0.46 -5.20 1.64
N ASP A 16 1.76 -5.29 1.95
CA ASP A 16 2.26 -5.03 3.29
C ASP A 16 2.04 -3.57 3.69
N ILE A 17 2.31 -2.65 2.79
CA ILE A 17 2.11 -1.23 3.04
C ILE A 17 0.63 -0.92 3.27
N ARG A 18 -0.23 -1.49 2.45
CA ARG A 18 -1.67 -1.30 2.59
C ARG A 18 -2.19 -1.88 3.91
N LYS A 19 -1.65 -3.02 4.32
CA LYS A 19 -1.97 -3.63 5.59
C LYS A 19 -1.58 -2.72 6.75
N ALA A 20 -0.39 -2.14 6.68
CA ALA A 20 0.08 -1.17 7.68
C ALA A 20 -0.82 0.06 7.73
N ALA A 21 -1.27 0.54 6.57
CA ALA A 21 -2.18 1.69 6.49
C ALA A 21 -3.52 1.38 7.16
N LYS A 22 -4.05 0.18 6.95
CA LYS A 22 -5.30 -0.26 7.59
C LYS A 22 -5.16 -0.37 9.10
N GLU A 23 -4.03 -0.87 9.57
CA GLU A 23 -3.73 -0.94 11.00
C GLU A 23 -3.70 0.46 11.62
N LEU A 24 -3.06 1.39 10.94
CA LEU A 24 -2.97 2.77 11.38
C LEU A 24 -4.34 3.43 11.43
N LYS A 25 -5.19 3.15 10.44
CA LYS A 25 -6.56 3.64 10.40
C LYS A 25 -7.34 3.15 11.63
N ARG A 26 -7.18 1.90 11.99
CA ARG A 26 -7.85 1.32 13.14
C ARG A 26 -7.38 1.97 14.43
N LYS A 27 -6.07 2.15 14.60
CA LYS A 27 -5.50 2.83 15.77
C LYS A 27 -5.96 4.27 15.88
N MET A 28 -6.09 4.95 14.75
CA MET A 28 -6.53 6.33 14.69
C MET A 28 -7.92 6.51 15.30
N GLN A 29 -8.78 5.51 15.16
CA GLN A 29 -10.13 5.57 15.73
C GLN A 29 -10.13 5.57 17.27
N GLU A 30 -9.08 5.07 17.88
CA GLU A 30 -8.94 5.02 19.34
C GLU A 30 -8.28 6.27 19.90
N VAL A 31 -7.70 7.09 19.06
CA VAL A 31 -6.98 8.30 19.45
C VAL A 31 -7.96 9.46 19.57
N THR A 32 -7.95 10.16 20.70
CA THR A 32 -8.83 11.28 20.94
C THR A 32 -8.18 12.64 20.71
N ASP A 33 -6.84 12.70 20.74
CA ASP A 33 -6.09 13.93 20.51
C ASP A 33 -6.14 14.33 19.02
N PRO A 34 -6.70 15.53 18.70
CA PRO A 34 -6.80 15.95 17.29
C PRO A 34 -5.46 16.06 16.57
N GLU A 35 -4.43 16.52 17.25
CA GLU A 35 -3.10 16.65 16.66
C GLU A 35 -2.51 15.30 16.30
N GLU A 36 -2.62 14.35 17.22
CA GLU A 36 -2.13 12.99 17.00
C GLU A 36 -2.90 12.31 15.88
N ARG A 37 -4.23 12.46 15.86
CA ARG A 37 -5.06 11.92 14.78
C ARG A 37 -4.68 12.50 13.42
N LYS A 38 -4.35 13.77 13.38
CA LYS A 38 -3.96 14.46 12.15
C LYS A 38 -2.64 13.88 11.62
N GLN A 39 -1.68 13.67 12.50
CA GLN A 39 -0.41 13.07 12.13
C GLN A 39 -0.58 11.64 11.63
N MET A 40 -1.41 10.86 12.30
CA MET A 40 -1.71 9.50 11.90
C MET A 40 -2.42 9.44 10.55
N ALA A 41 -3.36 10.35 10.32
CA ALA A 41 -4.07 10.44 9.04
C ALA A 41 -3.12 10.76 7.89
N ARG A 42 -2.17 11.66 8.14
CA ARG A 42 -1.16 12.02 7.15
C ARG A 42 -0.29 10.81 6.82
N ARG A 43 0.16 10.09 7.83
CA ARG A 43 0.97 8.88 7.64
C ARG A 43 0.20 7.80 6.89
N MET A 44 -1.05 7.61 7.25
CA MET A 44 -1.93 6.65 6.58
C MET A 44 -2.07 6.98 5.09
N ASN A 45 -2.29 8.24 4.77
CA ASN A 45 -2.42 8.68 3.38
C ASN A 45 -1.12 8.46 2.60
N GLU A 46 0.03 8.70 3.22
CA GLU A 46 1.34 8.42 2.61
C GLU A 46 1.49 6.94 2.29
N LEU A 47 1.10 6.08 3.22
CA LEU A 47 1.18 4.63 3.02
C LEU A 47 0.26 4.16 1.89
N PHE A 48 -0.95 4.66 1.83
CA PHE A 48 -1.87 4.33 0.74
C PHE A 48 -1.36 4.81 -0.61
N ALA A 49 -0.79 6.01 -0.65
CA ALA A 49 -0.21 6.54 -1.88
C ALA A 49 0.97 5.69 -2.35
N GLU A 50 1.83 5.27 -1.43
CA GLU A 50 2.96 4.42 -1.74
C GLU A 50 2.50 3.05 -2.27
N ALA A 51 1.52 2.44 -1.63
CA ALA A 51 0.95 1.18 -2.08
C ALA A 51 0.34 1.30 -3.47
N SER A 52 -0.36 2.39 -3.72
CA SER A 52 -0.98 2.68 -5.01
C SER A 52 0.07 2.82 -6.11
N SER A 53 1.17 3.51 -5.81
CA SER A 53 2.28 3.69 -6.74
C SER A 53 2.94 2.35 -7.10
N LEU A 54 3.16 1.49 -6.11
CA LEU A 54 3.73 0.17 -6.34
C LEU A 54 2.79 -0.70 -7.17
N ARG A 55 1.50 -0.61 -6.91
CA ARG A 55 0.49 -1.34 -7.68
C ARG A 55 0.49 -0.89 -9.13
N ASP A 56 0.54 0.42 -9.37
CA ASP A 56 0.55 0.96 -10.72
C ASP A 56 1.80 0.54 -11.49
N GLU A 57 2.95 0.53 -10.82
CA GLU A 57 4.19 0.06 -11.42
C GLU A 57 4.12 -1.41 -11.80
N ALA A 58 3.60 -2.26 -10.91
CA ALA A 58 3.43 -3.68 -11.19
C ALA A 58 2.47 -3.90 -12.36
N LYS A 59 1.40 -3.15 -12.38
CA LYS A 59 0.40 -3.19 -13.46
C LYS A 59 1.01 -2.81 -14.80
N HIS A 60 1.82 -1.76 -14.80
CA HIS A 60 2.50 -1.29 -15.99
C HIS A 60 3.48 -2.32 -16.54
N ARG A 61 4.20 -3.00 -15.65
CA ARG A 61 5.19 -4.00 -16.05
C ARG A 61 4.55 -5.29 -16.54
N HIS A 62 3.39 -5.62 -16.02
CA HIS A 62 2.83 -6.95 -16.30
C HIS A 62 1.31 -6.98 -16.28
N TYR A 63 0.71 -6.07 -17.00
CA TYR A 63 -0.74 -5.99 -17.08
C TYR A 63 -1.38 -7.25 -17.68
N LEU A 64 -0.60 -8.12 -18.30
CA LEU A 64 -1.09 -9.35 -18.91
C LEU A 64 -1.26 -10.50 -17.92
N ASP A 65 -0.67 -10.40 -16.74
CA ASP A 65 -0.81 -11.45 -15.74
C ASP A 65 -2.05 -11.21 -14.88
N LYS A 66 -3.13 -11.85 -15.29
CA LYS A 66 -4.42 -11.70 -14.62
C LYS A 66 -4.43 -12.25 -13.20
N SER A 67 -3.57 -13.22 -12.90
CA SER A 67 -3.48 -13.79 -11.55
C SER A 67 -2.96 -12.75 -10.57
N ILE A 68 -1.91 -12.05 -10.94
CA ILE A 68 -1.32 -11.00 -10.11
C ILE A 68 -2.30 -9.84 -9.97
N GLU A 69 -2.93 -9.45 -11.06
CA GLU A 69 -3.94 -8.40 -11.03
C GLU A 69 -5.09 -8.73 -10.09
N ARG A 70 -5.53 -9.98 -10.11
CA ARG A 70 -6.59 -10.45 -9.23
C ARG A 70 -6.20 -10.36 -7.76
N GLU A 71 -4.96 -10.67 -7.42
CA GLU A 71 -4.44 -10.53 -6.06
C GLU A 71 -4.46 -9.07 -5.61
N PHE A 72 -4.09 -8.15 -6.48
CA PHE A 72 -4.18 -6.73 -6.19
C PHE A 72 -5.59 -6.28 -5.89
N LEU A 73 -6.53 -6.75 -6.69
CA LEU A 73 -7.93 -6.36 -6.51
C LEU A 73 -8.53 -6.90 -5.21
N SER A 74 -7.98 -7.99 -4.68
CA SER A 74 -8.44 -8.56 -3.43
C SER A 74 -7.89 -7.85 -2.20
N LEU A 75 -6.95 -6.97 -2.37
CA LEU A 75 -6.43 -6.15 -1.29
C LEU A 75 -7.44 -5.06 -0.94
#